data_ac1b4601082cc52bdc2748e3b5f1a595
#
_entry.id   ac1b4601082cc52bdc2748e3b5f1a595
#
_cell.length_a   1.000
_cell.length_b   1.000
_cell.length_c   1.000
_cell.angle_alpha   90.00
_cell.angle_beta   90.00
_cell.angle_gamma   90.00
#
_symmetry.space_group_name_H-M   'P 1'
#
loop_
_entity.id
_entity.type
_entity.pdbx_description
1 polymer ?
#
loop_
_entity_poly.entity_id
_entity_poly.type
_entity_poly.pdbx_seq_one_letter_code
_entity_poly.pdbx_strand_id
1 'polypeptide(L)'
;MAWFSTYLGPRIGAETAITAVTAYQDDMLPAILPMYVPMILAFGIHFVMLLAGKTRYPRWMLAFHPVTWNLLLVAVPDIAQAMQVPAATWMSVMSQSSTNSAIMIWCIAAAVYERSHTQ
;
A
#
# COMPACT_ATOMS: atom_id res chain seq x y z
N MET A 1 -5.03 2.47 10.60
CA MET A 1 -6.20 2.08 11.44
C MET A 1 -5.90 0.93 12.39
N ALA A 2 -5.26 -0.16 11.96
CA ALA A 2 -4.81 -1.22 12.87
C ALA A 2 -3.91 -0.69 14.00
N TRP A 3 -3.10 0.30 13.72
CA TRP A 3 -2.28 1.00 14.72
C TRP A 3 -3.11 1.64 15.82
N PHE A 4 -4.20 2.26 15.43
CA PHE A 4 -5.09 2.96 16.35
C PHE A 4 -5.82 1.97 17.26
N SER A 5 -6.31 0.86 16.71
CA SER A 5 -6.95 -0.21 17.50
C SER A 5 -5.96 -0.89 18.45
N THR A 6 -4.71 -1.11 18.01
CA THR A 6 -3.66 -1.68 18.85
C THR A 6 -3.28 -0.76 20.01
N TYR A 7 -3.30 0.54 19.79
CA TYR A 7 -3.03 1.54 20.83
C TYR A 7 -4.18 1.71 21.82
N LEU A 8 -5.42 1.75 21.30
CA LEU A 8 -6.61 1.98 22.11
C LEU A 8 -7.12 0.74 22.83
N GLY A 9 -6.94 -0.44 22.24
CA GLY A 9 -7.44 -1.68 22.78
C GLY A 9 -7.11 -1.91 24.27
N PRO A 10 -5.84 -1.76 24.70
CA PRO A 10 -5.46 -1.90 26.10
C PRO A 10 -6.04 -0.82 27.04
N ARG A 11 -6.48 0.32 26.47
CA ARG A 11 -6.96 1.47 27.26
C ARG A 11 -8.46 1.52 27.44
N ILE A 12 -9.21 1.13 26.43
CA ILE A 12 -10.69 1.23 26.41
C ILE A 12 -11.39 -0.11 26.16
N GLY A 13 -10.64 -1.21 26.05
CA GLY A 13 -11.15 -2.51 25.67
C GLY A 13 -11.08 -2.75 24.16
N ALA A 14 -10.71 -3.97 23.77
CA ALA A 14 -10.48 -4.32 22.37
C ALA A 14 -11.75 -4.17 21.51
N GLU A 15 -12.89 -4.60 22.03
CA GLU A 15 -14.16 -4.52 21.31
C GLU A 15 -14.59 -3.08 21.07
N THR A 16 -14.49 -2.22 22.08
CA THR A 16 -14.80 -0.78 21.96
C THR A 16 -13.87 -0.09 20.98
N ALA A 17 -12.57 -0.43 21.02
CA ALA A 17 -11.58 0.12 20.09
C ALA A 17 -11.86 -0.29 18.64
N ILE A 18 -12.21 -1.54 18.40
CA ILE A 18 -12.55 -2.04 17.05
C ILE A 18 -13.79 -1.34 16.53
N THR A 19 -14.84 -1.21 17.35
CA THR A 19 -16.08 -0.51 16.98
C THR A 19 -15.83 0.95 16.63
N ALA A 20 -15.05 1.66 17.44
CA ALA A 20 -14.70 3.06 17.20
C ALA A 20 -13.90 3.24 15.90
N VAL A 21 -12.92 2.38 15.67
CA VAL A 21 -12.09 2.42 14.44
C VAL A 21 -12.92 2.11 13.21
N THR A 22 -13.81 1.12 13.26
CA THR A 22 -14.68 0.75 12.15
C THR A 22 -15.64 1.90 11.80
N ALA A 23 -16.28 2.51 12.80
CA ALA A 23 -17.14 3.66 12.59
C ALA A 23 -16.39 4.83 11.95
N TYR A 24 -15.17 5.12 12.43
CA TYR A 24 -14.33 6.15 11.84
C TYR A 24 -13.96 5.85 10.39
N GLN A 25 -13.63 4.60 10.06
CA GLN A 25 -13.34 4.19 8.69
C GLN A 25 -14.55 4.37 7.77
N ASP A 26 -15.73 3.97 8.21
CA ASP A 26 -16.97 4.09 7.44
C ASP A 26 -17.31 5.56 7.17
N ASP A 27 -17.11 6.43 8.15
CA ASP A 27 -17.34 7.87 8.00
C ASP A 27 -16.32 8.55 7.08
N MET A 28 -15.07 8.10 7.13
CA MET A 28 -13.98 8.66 6.33
C MET A 28 -13.96 8.15 4.89
N LEU A 29 -14.48 6.97 4.62
CA LEU A 29 -14.43 6.36 3.30
C LEU A 29 -15.03 7.23 2.20
N PRO A 30 -16.21 7.85 2.34
CA PRO A 30 -16.78 8.73 1.34
C PRO A 30 -15.94 9.96 1.04
N ALA A 31 -15.20 10.47 2.04
CA ALA A 31 -14.32 11.62 1.88
C ALA A 31 -13.00 11.26 1.18
N ILE A 32 -12.52 10.05 1.40
CA ILE A 32 -11.24 9.57 0.86
C ILE A 32 -11.38 9.06 -0.58
N LEU A 33 -12.51 8.43 -0.93
CA LEU A 33 -12.73 7.83 -2.25
C LEU A 33 -12.47 8.80 -3.43
N PRO A 34 -12.95 10.06 -3.43
CA PRO A 34 -12.69 10.99 -4.52
C PRO A 34 -11.22 11.28 -4.75
N MET A 35 -10.38 11.11 -3.72
CA MET A 35 -8.93 11.30 -3.82
C MET A 35 -8.24 10.03 -4.33
N TYR A 36 -8.68 8.86 -3.89
CA TYR A 36 -8.09 7.58 -4.28
C TYR A 36 -8.41 7.17 -5.71
N VAL A 37 -9.61 7.45 -6.21
CA VAL A 37 -10.03 7.03 -7.56
C VAL A 37 -9.12 7.61 -8.65
N PRO A 38 -8.84 8.93 -8.71
CA PRO A 38 -7.90 9.47 -9.69
C PRO A 38 -6.49 8.90 -9.55
N MET A 39 -6.04 8.68 -8.33
CA MET A 39 -4.72 8.12 -8.04
C MET A 39 -4.61 6.68 -8.56
N ILE A 40 -5.59 5.83 -8.28
CA ILE A 40 -5.63 4.44 -8.76
C ILE A 40 -5.66 4.40 -10.28
N LEU A 41 -6.46 5.26 -10.92
CA LEU A 41 -6.52 5.35 -12.38
C LEU A 41 -5.18 5.80 -12.97
N ALA A 42 -4.53 6.80 -12.39
CA ALA A 42 -3.23 7.29 -12.85
C ALA A 42 -2.15 6.19 -12.75
N PHE A 43 -2.08 5.50 -11.61
CA PHE A 43 -1.13 4.40 -11.44
C PHE A 43 -1.44 3.21 -12.34
N GLY A 44 -2.71 2.87 -12.52
CA GLY A 44 -3.14 1.81 -13.43
C GLY A 44 -2.75 2.09 -14.89
N ILE A 45 -3.01 3.29 -15.36
CA ILE A 45 -2.63 3.73 -16.71
C ILE A 45 -1.11 3.71 -16.87
N HIS A 46 -0.38 4.25 -15.91
CA HIS A 46 1.09 4.25 -15.93
C HIS A 46 1.65 2.83 -15.94
N PHE A 47 1.08 1.93 -15.16
CA PHE A 47 1.46 0.51 -15.12
C PHE A 47 1.30 -0.15 -16.50
N VAL A 48 0.15 0.05 -17.15
CA VAL A 48 -0.12 -0.49 -18.48
C VAL A 48 0.84 0.10 -19.52
N MET A 49 1.10 1.41 -19.45
CA MET A 49 2.05 2.06 -20.35
C MET A 49 3.49 1.52 -20.17
N LEU A 50 3.89 1.27 -18.94
CA LEU A 50 5.20 0.71 -18.62
C LEU A 50 5.30 -0.73 -19.12
N LEU A 51 4.25 -1.53 -18.93
CA LEU A 51 4.16 -2.91 -19.45
C LEU A 51 4.25 -2.94 -20.99
N ALA A 52 3.58 -2.00 -21.65
CA ALA A 52 3.61 -1.86 -23.10
C ALA A 52 4.94 -1.27 -23.63
N GLY A 53 5.83 -0.84 -22.76
CA GLY A 53 7.10 -0.23 -23.15
C GLY A 53 6.98 1.17 -23.77
N LYS A 54 5.88 1.88 -23.46
CA LYS A 54 5.60 3.23 -23.97
C LYS A 54 6.08 4.35 -23.04
N THR A 55 6.86 4.00 -22.02
CA THR A 55 7.45 4.96 -21.08
C THR A 55 8.95 5.03 -21.30
N ARG A 56 9.59 6.07 -20.76
CA ARG A 56 11.05 6.20 -20.78
C ARG A 56 11.75 5.21 -19.84
N TYR A 57 11.00 4.55 -18.95
CA TYR A 57 11.54 3.58 -18.01
C TYR A 57 11.55 2.17 -18.60
N PRO A 58 12.57 1.36 -18.29
CA PRO A 58 12.64 -0.02 -18.75
C PRO A 58 11.59 -0.90 -18.06
N ARG A 59 11.19 -1.97 -18.75
CA ARG A 59 10.17 -2.90 -18.23
C ARG A 59 10.53 -3.56 -16.90
N TRP A 60 11.82 -3.75 -16.59
CA TRP A 60 12.22 -4.33 -15.31
C TRP A 60 11.82 -3.46 -14.09
N MET A 61 11.62 -2.16 -14.30
CA MET A 61 11.10 -1.29 -13.25
C MET A 61 9.65 -1.59 -12.83
N LEU A 62 8.92 -2.44 -13.56
CA LEU A 62 7.63 -2.96 -13.10
C LEU A 62 7.73 -3.65 -11.73
N ALA A 63 8.87 -4.27 -11.41
CA ALA A 63 9.11 -4.87 -10.11
C ALA A 63 9.06 -3.85 -8.97
N PHE A 64 9.34 -2.58 -9.23
CA PHE A 64 9.32 -1.49 -8.24
C PHE A 64 8.09 -0.60 -8.38
N HIS A 65 7.17 -0.92 -9.30
CA HIS A 65 5.98 -0.10 -9.54
C HIS A 65 5.04 -0.12 -8.32
N PRO A 66 4.40 1.02 -7.98
CA PRO A 66 3.49 1.09 -6.83
C PRO A 66 2.37 0.04 -6.85
N VAL A 67 1.82 -0.28 -8.03
CA VAL A 67 0.79 -1.32 -8.17
C VAL A 67 1.33 -2.69 -7.76
N THR A 68 2.52 -3.07 -8.23
CA THR A 68 3.16 -4.35 -7.89
C THR A 68 3.42 -4.47 -6.40
N TRP A 69 4.04 -3.46 -5.79
CA TRP A 69 4.34 -3.48 -4.36
C TRP A 69 3.10 -3.41 -3.50
N ASN A 70 2.09 -2.65 -3.92
CA ASN A 70 0.82 -2.59 -3.21
C ASN A 70 0.13 -3.94 -3.19
N LEU A 71 0.09 -4.64 -4.32
CA LEU A 71 -0.45 -6.00 -4.39
C LEU A 71 0.32 -6.98 -3.51
N LEU A 72 1.65 -6.92 -3.52
CA LEU A 72 2.49 -7.79 -2.69
C LEU A 72 2.28 -7.51 -1.20
N LEU A 73 2.28 -6.24 -0.79
CA LEU A 73 2.14 -5.85 0.61
C LEU A 73 0.73 -6.12 1.17
N VAL A 74 -0.26 -6.24 0.31
CA VAL A 74 -1.62 -6.65 0.71
C VAL A 74 -1.76 -8.18 0.70
N ALA A 75 -1.29 -8.84 -0.36
CA ALA A 75 -1.47 -10.28 -0.52
C ALA A 75 -0.63 -11.12 0.46
N VAL A 76 0.60 -10.72 0.76
CA VAL A 76 1.50 -11.48 1.64
C VAL A 76 0.95 -11.62 3.07
N PRO A 77 0.44 -10.56 3.73
CA PRO A 77 -0.19 -10.72 5.04
C PRO A 77 -1.39 -11.66 5.04
N ASP A 78 -2.23 -11.60 4.02
CA ASP A 78 -3.41 -12.47 3.91
C ASP A 78 -3.02 -13.94 3.78
N ILE A 79 -2.02 -14.22 2.95
CA ILE A 79 -1.45 -15.57 2.80
C ILE A 79 -0.82 -16.04 4.12
N ALA A 80 -0.08 -15.17 4.80
CA ALA A 80 0.55 -15.49 6.08
C ALA A 80 -0.48 -15.80 7.17
N GLN A 81 -1.61 -15.08 7.21
CA GLN A 81 -2.72 -15.39 8.11
C GLN A 81 -3.36 -16.75 7.80
N ALA A 82 -3.59 -17.06 6.54
CA ALA A 82 -4.13 -18.34 6.12
C ALA A 82 -3.21 -19.52 6.49
N MET A 83 -1.90 -19.28 6.51
CA MET A 83 -0.88 -20.26 6.92
C MET A 83 -0.61 -20.25 8.43
N GLN A 84 -1.30 -19.42 9.21
CA GLN A 84 -1.14 -19.28 10.67
C GLN A 84 0.30 -18.92 11.10
N VAL A 85 0.97 -18.09 10.31
CA VAL A 85 2.31 -17.58 10.65
C VAL A 85 2.21 -16.63 11.84
N PRO A 86 3.04 -16.77 12.91
CA PRO A 86 2.97 -15.90 14.10
C PRO A 86 3.17 -14.41 13.81
N ALA A 87 3.93 -14.08 12.78
CA ALA A 87 4.19 -12.70 12.37
C ALA A 87 3.07 -12.07 11.52
N ALA A 88 2.01 -12.81 11.18
CA ALA A 88 0.94 -12.35 10.28
C ALA A 88 0.26 -11.07 10.78
N THR A 89 0.06 -10.93 12.09
CA THR A 89 -0.53 -9.71 12.69
C THR A 89 0.32 -8.48 12.41
N TRP A 90 1.64 -8.57 12.59
CA TRP A 90 2.56 -7.47 12.29
C TRP A 90 2.60 -7.14 10.81
N MET A 91 2.56 -8.15 9.95
CA MET A 91 2.51 -7.97 8.50
C MET A 91 1.22 -7.25 8.08
N SER A 92 0.08 -7.58 8.69
CA SER A 92 -1.19 -6.88 8.46
C SER A 92 -1.14 -5.41 8.89
N VAL A 93 -0.50 -5.11 10.02
CA VAL A 93 -0.31 -3.72 10.46
C VAL A 93 0.56 -2.94 9.47
N MET A 94 1.63 -3.54 8.98
CA MET A 94 2.51 -2.91 8.00
C MET A 94 1.83 -2.70 6.64
N SER A 95 0.90 -3.58 6.25
CA SER A 95 0.15 -3.44 5.00
C SER A 95 -0.72 -2.18 4.93
N GLN A 96 -1.09 -1.61 6.08
CA GLN A 96 -1.84 -0.35 6.15
C GLN A 96 -1.07 0.85 5.55
N SER A 97 0.26 0.78 5.54
CA SER A 97 1.14 1.79 4.96
C SER A 97 1.64 1.43 3.56
N SER A 98 1.05 0.39 2.96
CA SER A 98 1.54 -0.19 1.70
C SER A 98 1.63 0.82 0.55
N THR A 99 0.61 1.67 0.39
CA THR A 99 0.56 2.67 -0.68
C THR A 99 1.70 3.68 -0.57
N ASN A 100 1.94 4.21 0.63
CA ASN A 100 3.02 5.17 0.86
C ASN A 100 4.40 4.54 0.66
N SER A 101 4.58 3.31 1.17
CA SER A 101 5.83 2.55 0.99
C SER A 101 6.08 2.22 -0.48
N ALA A 102 5.04 1.84 -1.21
CA ALA A 102 5.13 1.54 -2.64
C ALA A 102 5.52 2.79 -3.46
N ILE A 103 4.96 3.94 -3.15
CA ILE A 103 5.32 5.21 -3.80
C ILE A 103 6.77 5.59 -3.49
N MET A 104 7.22 5.43 -2.25
CA MET A 104 8.60 5.69 -1.87
C MET A 104 9.58 4.80 -2.64
N ILE A 105 9.31 3.51 -2.73
CA ILE A 105 10.15 2.56 -3.47
C ILE A 105 10.23 2.97 -4.95
N TRP A 106 9.11 3.35 -5.55
CA TRP A 106 9.08 3.83 -6.93
C TRP A 106 9.92 5.11 -7.11
N CYS A 107 9.77 6.08 -6.23
CA CYS A 107 10.53 7.34 -6.30
C CYS A 107 12.03 7.09 -6.18
N ILE A 108 12.46 6.21 -5.28
CA ILE A 108 13.85 5.84 -5.11
C ILE A 108 14.38 5.15 -6.38
N ALA A 109 13.64 4.16 -6.89
CA ALA A 109 14.03 3.43 -8.10
C ALA A 109 14.13 4.36 -9.31
N ALA A 110 13.16 5.25 -9.49
CA ALA A 110 13.16 6.24 -10.56
C ALA A 110 14.34 7.22 -10.43
N ALA A 111 14.62 7.72 -9.23
CA ALA A 111 15.74 8.63 -8.98
C ALA A 111 17.11 7.96 -9.26
N VAL A 112 17.27 6.71 -8.85
CA VAL A 112 18.48 5.93 -9.14
C VAL A 112 18.65 5.71 -10.64
N TYR A 113 17.57 5.34 -11.32
CA TYR A 113 17.57 5.15 -12.77
C TYR A 113 17.96 6.44 -13.51
N GLU A 114 17.30 7.56 -13.17
CA GLU A 114 17.59 8.87 -13.77
C GLU A 114 19.05 9.27 -13.56
N ARG A 115 19.56 9.12 -12.34
CA ARG A 115 20.95 9.46 -12.01
C ARG A 115 21.95 8.61 -12.82
N SER A 116 21.67 7.33 -13.01
CA SER A 116 22.56 6.43 -13.75
C SER A 116 22.56 6.68 -15.26
N HIS A 117 21.51 7.29 -15.81
CA HIS A 117 21.34 7.53 -17.25
C HIS A 117 21.61 8.99 -17.67
N THR A 118 21.80 9.91 -16.72
CA THR A 118 22.17 11.31 -16.98
C THR A 118 23.67 11.58 -16.83
N GLN A 119 24.43 10.61 -16.34
CA GLN A 119 25.89 10.60 -16.30
C GLN A 119 26.41 9.76 -17.46
#